data_a46b473d80f7211b17fffce8eb7361ef
#
_entry.id   a46b473d80f7211b17fffce8eb7361ef
#
_cell.length_a   1.000
_cell.length_b   1.000
_cell.length_c   1.000
_cell.angle_alpha   90.00
_cell.angle_beta   90.00
_cell.angle_gamma   90.00
#
_symmetry.space_group_name_H-M   'P 1'
#
loop_
_entity.id
_entity.type
_entity.pdbx_description
1 polymer ?
#
loop_
_entity_poly.entity_id
_entity_poly.type
_entity_poly.pdbx_seq_one_letter_code
_entity_poly.pdbx_strand_id
1 'polypeptide(L)'
;DIDMSGLHPAVAEAEITVMCDVTNPLTGPDGATYTFGKQKGGTPEILDRLEAGMKNYAAVMRAKGMDVENKEGAGAAGGLGAALCGFLKANLKSGIETVLDLIDFDGLLEGTDLVVTGEGRIDWQSAFGKVPSGIGMRCKAKGVPAVAIVGGMGNGAEKIYDFGVESIIPTINGAMDIEEALERAEELYANAADRTFRMIRVGMQLK
;
A
#
# COMPACT_ATOMS: atom_id res chain seq x y z
N ASP A 1 22.13 22.20 11.87
CA ASP A 1 23.02 21.03 12.05
C ASP A 1 22.23 19.86 12.64
N ILE A 2 22.77 18.64 12.49
CA ILE A 2 22.22 17.41 13.06
C ILE A 2 23.28 16.81 14.00
N ASP A 3 22.91 16.66 15.26
CA ASP A 3 23.76 16.02 16.27
C ASP A 3 23.25 14.60 16.54
N MET A 4 24.09 13.60 16.33
CA MET A 4 23.79 12.19 16.56
C MET A 4 24.59 11.62 17.75
N SER A 5 25.32 12.43 18.50
CA SER A 5 26.18 11.99 19.60
C SER A 5 25.40 11.28 20.73
N GLY A 6 24.10 11.60 20.87
CA GLY A 6 23.20 10.99 21.85
C GLY A 6 22.48 9.75 21.36
N LEU A 7 22.75 9.25 20.15
CA LEU A 7 22.07 8.06 19.64
C LEU A 7 22.45 6.83 20.47
N HIS A 8 21.45 6.09 20.93
CA HIS A 8 21.68 4.90 21.75
C HIS A 8 22.45 3.83 20.96
N PRO A 9 23.50 3.19 21.50
CA PRO A 9 24.33 2.23 20.78
C PRO A 9 23.55 1.05 20.18
N ALA A 10 22.51 0.57 20.86
CA ALA A 10 21.68 -0.53 20.37
C ALA A 10 20.98 -0.25 19.03
N VAL A 11 20.84 1.01 18.64
CA VAL A 11 20.27 1.36 17.32
C VAL A 11 21.17 0.87 16.17
N ALA A 12 22.48 0.83 16.38
CA ALA A 12 23.43 0.35 15.38
C ALA A 12 23.31 -1.17 15.12
N GLU A 13 22.79 -1.92 16.09
CA GLU A 13 22.65 -3.37 16.07
C GLU A 13 21.20 -3.80 15.72
N ALA A 14 20.24 -2.88 15.86
CA ALA A 14 18.83 -3.16 15.61
C ALA A 14 18.52 -3.20 14.12
N GLU A 15 17.81 -4.24 13.68
CA GLU A 15 17.15 -4.26 12.38
C GLU A 15 15.79 -3.56 12.49
N ILE A 16 15.64 -2.43 11.80
CA ILE A 16 14.43 -1.61 11.86
C ILE A 16 13.74 -1.65 10.49
N THR A 17 12.54 -2.21 10.45
CA THR A 17 11.66 -2.18 9.30
C THR A 17 10.50 -1.22 9.57
N VAL A 18 10.22 -0.34 8.63
CA VAL A 18 9.14 0.65 8.71
C VAL A 18 8.14 0.39 7.61
N MET A 19 6.89 0.15 7.97
CA MET A 19 5.79 0.05 7.01
C MET A 19 5.47 1.43 6.45
N CYS A 20 5.58 1.56 5.12
CA CYS A 20 5.38 2.81 4.42
C CYS A 20 4.65 2.56 3.10
N ASP A 21 3.41 3.04 2.99
CA ASP A 21 2.56 2.84 1.82
C ASP A 21 2.59 4.02 0.84
N VAL A 22 3.53 4.94 1.01
CA VAL A 22 3.77 6.04 0.08
C VAL A 22 5.19 5.96 -0.50
N THR A 23 5.33 6.29 -1.77
CA THR A 23 6.61 6.25 -2.49
C THR A 23 7.24 7.63 -2.65
N ASN A 24 6.56 8.69 -2.17
CA ASN A 24 6.99 10.06 -2.34
C ASN A 24 8.41 10.30 -1.80
N PRO A 25 9.29 10.96 -2.57
CA PRO A 25 10.60 11.38 -2.10
C PRO A 25 10.48 12.49 -1.06
N LEU A 26 11.59 12.87 -0.45
CA LEU A 26 11.60 13.92 0.57
C LEU A 26 11.24 15.29 0.00
N THR A 27 11.83 15.65 -1.15
CA THR A 27 11.70 16.96 -1.79
C THR A 27 11.23 16.84 -3.25
N GLY A 28 10.95 17.98 -3.87
CA GLY A 28 10.54 18.05 -5.27
C GLY A 28 9.04 18.10 -5.47
N PRO A 29 8.57 18.12 -6.74
CA PRO A 29 7.15 18.26 -7.07
C PRO A 29 6.27 17.18 -6.44
N ASP A 30 6.77 15.95 -6.39
CA ASP A 30 6.11 14.79 -5.78
C ASP A 30 6.57 14.52 -4.34
N GLY A 31 7.35 15.45 -3.77
CA GLY A 31 7.90 15.35 -2.41
C GLY A 31 6.86 15.59 -1.32
N ALA A 32 7.31 15.42 -0.07
CA ALA A 32 6.48 15.53 1.12
C ALA A 32 5.68 16.84 1.17
N THR A 33 6.33 17.96 0.86
CA THR A 33 5.77 19.29 1.03
C THR A 33 4.58 19.53 0.11
N TYR A 34 4.76 19.35 -1.20
CA TYR A 34 3.73 19.67 -2.17
C TYR A 34 2.62 18.61 -2.21
N THR A 35 2.95 17.34 -1.97
CA THR A 35 1.94 16.27 -1.95
C THR A 35 1.03 16.38 -0.74
N PHE A 36 1.58 16.59 0.46
CA PHE A 36 0.81 16.48 1.70
C PHE A 36 0.54 17.81 2.40
N GLY A 37 1.27 18.87 2.06
CA GLY A 37 1.20 20.14 2.77
C GLY A 37 -0.09 20.90 2.53
N LYS A 38 -0.63 20.86 1.31
CA LYS A 38 -1.87 21.58 0.96
C LYS A 38 -3.06 21.14 1.82
N GLN A 39 -3.26 19.83 1.98
CA GLN A 39 -4.35 19.28 2.81
C GLN A 39 -4.21 19.58 4.30
N LYS A 40 -3.02 20.01 4.74
CA LYS A 40 -2.71 20.44 6.10
C LYS A 40 -2.76 21.96 6.27
N GLY A 41 -3.33 22.68 5.29
CA GLY A 41 -3.55 24.13 5.35
C GLY A 41 -2.40 24.98 4.80
N GLY A 42 -1.43 24.39 4.09
CA GLY A 42 -0.35 25.14 3.46
C GLY A 42 -0.83 25.99 2.31
N THR A 43 -0.56 27.34 2.36
CA THR A 43 -0.68 28.22 1.20
C THR A 43 0.54 28.04 0.28
N PRO A 44 0.48 28.46 -1.00
CA PRO A 44 1.63 28.35 -1.91
C PRO A 44 2.92 28.91 -1.30
N GLU A 45 2.87 30.08 -0.67
CA GLU A 45 4.03 30.74 -0.07
C GLU A 45 4.58 29.95 1.13
N ILE A 46 3.69 29.33 1.92
CA ILE A 46 4.09 28.46 3.02
C ILE A 46 4.75 27.18 2.48
N LEU A 47 4.17 26.59 1.44
CA LEU A 47 4.70 25.38 0.83
C LEU A 47 6.10 25.64 0.24
N ASP A 48 6.31 26.72 -0.46
CA ASP A 48 7.62 27.07 -1.02
C ASP A 48 8.68 27.27 0.08
N ARG A 49 8.30 27.89 1.20
CA ARG A 49 9.18 28.06 2.36
C ARG A 49 9.51 26.72 3.03
N LEU A 50 8.51 25.84 3.17
CA LEU A 50 8.70 24.50 3.73
C LEU A 50 9.59 23.64 2.82
N GLU A 51 9.38 23.72 1.51
CA GLU A 51 10.20 23.00 0.53
C GLU A 51 11.67 23.45 0.58
N ALA A 52 11.90 24.75 0.71
CA ALA A 52 13.27 25.25 0.89
C ALA A 52 13.91 24.71 2.18
N GLY A 53 13.13 24.62 3.27
CA GLY A 53 13.57 23.98 4.52
C GLY A 53 13.87 22.50 4.37
N MET A 54 13.04 21.74 3.65
CA MET A 54 13.24 20.32 3.38
C MET A 54 14.49 20.08 2.52
N LYS A 55 14.75 20.91 1.52
CA LYS A 55 15.98 20.86 0.72
C LYS A 55 17.23 21.13 1.55
N ASN A 56 17.17 22.11 2.46
CA ASN A 56 18.25 22.35 3.41
C ASN A 56 18.46 21.15 4.35
N TYR A 57 17.39 20.54 4.84
CA TYR A 57 17.45 19.32 5.66
C TYR A 57 18.12 18.18 4.90
N ALA A 58 17.71 17.92 3.65
CA ALA A 58 18.32 16.92 2.78
C ALA A 58 19.82 17.19 2.56
N ALA A 59 20.20 18.45 2.33
CA ALA A 59 21.60 18.83 2.13
C ALA A 59 22.46 18.58 3.39
N VAL A 60 21.92 18.88 4.57
CA VAL A 60 22.60 18.62 5.85
C VAL A 60 22.76 17.12 6.10
N MET A 61 21.72 16.31 5.81
CA MET A 61 21.79 14.85 5.91
C MET A 61 22.86 14.30 4.95
N ARG A 62 22.88 14.75 3.70
CA ARG A 62 23.85 14.32 2.69
C ARG A 62 25.29 14.67 3.10
N ALA A 63 25.51 15.84 3.67
CA ALA A 63 26.82 16.25 4.16
C ALA A 63 27.33 15.35 5.31
N LYS A 64 26.45 14.65 5.99
CA LYS A 64 26.76 13.65 7.03
C LYS A 64 26.76 12.20 6.49
N GLY A 65 26.74 12.01 5.18
CA GLY A 65 26.78 10.69 4.54
C GLY A 65 25.44 9.98 4.44
N MET A 66 24.32 10.68 4.67
CA MET A 66 22.95 10.13 4.62
C MET A 66 22.23 10.69 3.39
N ASP A 67 22.41 10.05 2.23
CA ASP A 67 21.73 10.44 0.99
C ASP A 67 20.41 9.71 0.84
N VAL A 68 19.35 10.30 1.40
CA VAL A 68 17.99 9.72 1.45
C VAL A 68 16.95 10.59 0.75
N GLU A 69 17.36 11.71 0.13
CA GLU A 69 16.43 12.71 -0.43
C GLU A 69 15.49 12.12 -1.47
N ASN A 70 16.01 11.28 -2.37
CA ASN A 70 15.25 10.67 -3.47
C ASN A 70 14.82 9.23 -3.18
N LYS A 71 15.01 8.75 -1.96
CA LYS A 71 14.59 7.40 -1.58
C LYS A 71 13.07 7.34 -1.54
N GLU A 72 12.50 6.28 -2.12
CA GLU A 72 11.07 6.04 -2.06
C GLU A 72 10.62 5.96 -0.60
N GLY A 73 9.54 6.67 -0.27
CA GLY A 73 9.01 6.78 1.09
C GLY A 73 9.73 7.77 2.00
N ALA A 74 10.81 8.42 1.55
CA ALA A 74 11.51 9.42 2.37
C ALA A 74 10.61 10.59 2.77
N GLY A 75 9.64 10.96 1.92
CA GLY A 75 8.65 11.99 2.18
C GLY A 75 7.51 11.58 3.12
N ALA A 76 7.41 10.31 3.49
CA ALA A 76 6.36 9.81 4.38
C ALA A 76 6.32 10.61 5.69
N ALA A 77 5.10 10.90 6.14
CA ALA A 77 4.83 11.66 7.37
C ALA A 77 5.64 12.98 7.48
N GLY A 78 5.78 13.68 6.33
CA GLY A 78 6.46 14.99 6.30
C GLY A 78 7.98 14.90 6.48
N GLY A 79 8.61 13.83 5.99
CA GLY A 79 10.05 13.61 6.06
C GLY A 79 10.51 12.72 7.22
N LEU A 80 9.59 12.15 8.00
CA LEU A 80 9.94 11.15 9.00
C LEU A 80 10.56 9.90 8.35
N GLY A 81 10.10 9.51 7.15
CA GLY A 81 10.70 8.43 6.36
C GLY A 81 12.19 8.65 6.13
N ALA A 82 12.60 9.85 5.73
CA ALA A 82 14.01 10.21 5.55
C ALA A 82 14.79 10.11 6.87
N ALA A 83 14.21 10.60 7.97
CA ALA A 83 14.83 10.53 9.30
C ALA A 83 15.08 9.08 9.74
N LEU A 84 14.07 8.21 9.60
CA LEU A 84 14.18 6.80 9.97
C LEU A 84 15.23 6.07 9.11
N CYS A 85 15.26 6.34 7.80
CA CYS A 85 16.28 5.77 6.92
C CYS A 85 17.68 6.27 7.23
N GLY A 86 17.85 7.59 7.43
CA GLY A 86 19.15 8.21 7.63
C GLY A 86 19.76 7.92 9.00
N PHE A 87 18.99 8.14 10.05
CA PHE A 87 19.51 8.03 11.43
C PHE A 87 19.47 6.62 11.96
N LEU A 88 18.42 5.86 11.68
CA LEU A 88 18.22 4.52 12.20
C LEU A 88 18.54 3.42 11.18
N LYS A 89 18.97 3.78 9.98
CA LYS A 89 19.21 2.85 8.87
C LYS A 89 18.00 1.95 8.55
N ALA A 90 16.79 2.47 8.82
CA ALA A 90 15.58 1.71 8.67
C ALA A 90 15.35 1.31 7.20
N ASN A 91 14.81 0.11 7.01
CA ASN A 91 14.34 -0.37 5.73
C ASN A 91 12.85 -0.03 5.58
N LEU A 92 12.50 0.78 4.56
CA LEU A 92 11.09 1.08 4.25
C LEU A 92 10.55 -0.06 3.39
N LYS A 93 9.46 -0.66 3.83
CA LYS A 93 8.72 -1.69 3.09
C LYS A 93 7.24 -1.32 3.01
N SER A 94 6.58 -1.74 1.94
CA SER A 94 5.12 -1.66 1.84
C SER A 94 4.48 -2.40 3.02
N GLY A 95 3.39 -1.85 3.54
CA GLY A 95 2.66 -2.46 4.65
C GLY A 95 2.16 -3.86 4.30
N ILE A 96 1.58 -4.02 3.10
CA ILE A 96 1.10 -5.34 2.65
C ILE A 96 2.23 -6.36 2.54
N GLU A 97 3.37 -6.00 1.93
CA GLU A 97 4.51 -6.91 1.81
C GLU A 97 5.05 -7.33 3.18
N THR A 98 5.12 -6.38 4.11
CA THR A 98 5.58 -6.67 5.47
C THR A 98 4.63 -7.64 6.19
N VAL A 99 3.32 -7.45 6.06
CA VAL A 99 2.33 -8.35 6.67
C VAL A 99 2.39 -9.74 6.03
N LEU A 100 2.48 -9.82 4.70
CA LEU A 100 2.56 -11.11 3.99
C LEU A 100 3.83 -11.90 4.39
N ASP A 101 4.97 -11.21 4.55
CA ASP A 101 6.21 -11.83 5.04
C ASP A 101 6.06 -12.33 6.49
N LEU A 102 5.46 -11.51 7.38
CA LEU A 102 5.28 -11.86 8.78
C LEU A 102 4.40 -13.10 9.03
N ILE A 103 3.39 -13.31 8.18
CA ILE A 103 2.49 -14.47 8.28
C ILE A 103 2.98 -15.67 7.48
N ASP A 104 4.14 -15.57 6.84
CA ASP A 104 4.64 -16.59 5.90
C ASP A 104 3.59 -16.95 4.83
N PHE A 105 3.06 -15.90 4.19
CA PHE A 105 1.98 -16.08 3.22
C PHE A 105 2.38 -17.01 2.07
N ASP A 106 3.63 -16.97 1.63
CA ASP A 106 4.16 -17.84 0.58
C ASP A 106 4.12 -19.33 0.99
N GLY A 107 4.35 -19.62 2.27
CA GLY A 107 4.18 -20.96 2.84
C GLY A 107 2.70 -21.37 2.92
N LEU A 108 1.80 -20.44 3.24
CA LEU A 108 0.36 -20.69 3.25
C LEU A 108 -0.22 -20.99 1.85
N LEU A 109 0.46 -20.55 0.78
CA LEU A 109 0.04 -20.86 -0.59
C LEU A 109 0.33 -22.30 -1.01
N GLU A 110 1.17 -23.03 -0.28
CA GLU A 110 1.47 -24.44 -0.60
C GLU A 110 0.24 -25.32 -0.41
N GLY A 111 -0.21 -25.94 -1.49
CA GLY A 111 -1.42 -26.78 -1.49
C GLY A 111 -2.74 -26.00 -1.48
N THR A 112 -2.68 -24.69 -1.66
CA THR A 112 -3.88 -23.84 -1.78
C THR A 112 -4.37 -23.83 -3.23
N ASP A 113 -5.67 -24.11 -3.44
CA ASP A 113 -6.28 -24.14 -4.77
C ASP A 113 -6.81 -22.76 -5.20
N LEU A 114 -7.15 -21.90 -4.27
CA LEU A 114 -7.74 -20.58 -4.53
C LEU A 114 -7.51 -19.64 -3.34
N VAL A 115 -7.15 -18.39 -3.62
CA VAL A 115 -7.16 -17.32 -2.63
C VAL A 115 -8.33 -16.36 -2.91
N VAL A 116 -9.07 -16.04 -1.86
CA VAL A 116 -10.10 -15.00 -1.90
C VAL A 116 -9.62 -13.82 -1.08
N THR A 117 -9.48 -12.67 -1.71
CA THR A 117 -9.15 -11.41 -1.05
C THR A 117 -10.31 -10.43 -1.15
N GLY A 118 -10.20 -9.28 -0.52
CA GLY A 118 -11.25 -8.26 -0.57
C GLY A 118 -10.77 -6.87 -0.17
N GLU A 119 -11.55 -5.90 -0.57
CA GLU A 119 -11.39 -4.50 -0.20
C GLU A 119 -12.74 -3.79 -0.29
N GLY A 120 -12.90 -2.63 0.40
CA GLY A 120 -14.12 -1.84 0.28
C GLY A 120 -14.39 -1.36 -1.16
N ARG A 121 -13.34 -0.95 -1.88
CA ARG A 121 -13.43 -0.52 -3.28
C ARG A 121 -12.14 -0.75 -4.02
N ILE A 122 -12.21 -1.37 -5.19
CA ILE A 122 -11.10 -1.45 -6.14
C ILE A 122 -11.27 -0.39 -7.23
N ASP A 123 -10.20 0.36 -7.49
CA ASP A 123 -10.04 1.31 -8.60
C ASP A 123 -8.59 1.29 -9.10
N TRP A 124 -8.22 2.23 -9.99
CA TRP A 124 -6.87 2.31 -10.52
C TRP A 124 -5.77 2.41 -9.45
N GLN A 125 -6.07 2.98 -8.27
CA GLN A 125 -5.10 3.11 -7.17
C GLN A 125 -4.85 1.77 -6.45
N SER A 126 -5.81 0.86 -6.51
CA SER A 126 -5.71 -0.46 -5.85
C SER A 126 -4.66 -1.37 -6.50
N ALA A 127 -4.24 -1.06 -7.74
CA ALA A 127 -3.14 -1.73 -8.41
C ALA A 127 -1.76 -1.36 -7.83
N PHE A 128 -1.67 -0.29 -7.02
CA PHE A 128 -0.39 0.21 -6.53
C PHE A 128 -0.22 -0.02 -5.01
N GLY A 129 0.37 -1.18 -4.64
CA GLY A 129 0.83 -1.45 -3.28
C GLY A 129 -0.25 -1.64 -2.22
N LYS A 130 -1.50 -1.91 -2.61
CA LYS A 130 -2.60 -2.24 -1.69
C LYS A 130 -2.77 -3.74 -1.50
N VAL A 131 -3.63 -4.12 -0.55
CA VAL A 131 -3.83 -5.53 -0.15
C VAL A 131 -4.14 -6.44 -1.34
N PRO A 132 -5.10 -6.16 -2.23
CA PRO A 132 -5.41 -7.07 -3.32
C PRO A 132 -4.26 -7.25 -4.33
N SER A 133 -3.50 -6.19 -4.63
CA SER A 133 -2.36 -6.28 -5.55
C SER A 133 -1.19 -7.05 -4.94
N GLY A 134 -0.87 -6.83 -3.67
CA GLY A 134 0.19 -7.57 -2.98
C GLY A 134 -0.12 -9.07 -2.91
N ILE A 135 -1.34 -9.43 -2.50
CA ILE A 135 -1.82 -10.82 -2.48
C ILE A 135 -1.78 -11.43 -3.89
N GLY A 136 -2.33 -10.72 -4.88
CA GLY A 136 -2.36 -11.20 -6.26
C GLY A 136 -0.97 -11.49 -6.82
N MET A 137 0.01 -10.61 -6.60
CA MET A 137 1.39 -10.82 -7.04
C MET A 137 2.03 -12.06 -6.43
N ARG A 138 1.85 -12.30 -5.13
CA ARG A 138 2.36 -13.50 -4.46
C ARG A 138 1.67 -14.77 -4.99
N CYS A 139 0.34 -14.72 -5.15
CA CYS A 139 -0.43 -15.83 -5.73
C CYS A 139 0.04 -16.14 -7.16
N LYS A 140 0.19 -15.12 -8.01
CA LYS A 140 0.70 -15.26 -9.39
C LYS A 140 2.08 -15.91 -9.44
N ALA A 141 2.98 -15.49 -8.55
CA ALA A 141 4.33 -16.04 -8.46
C ALA A 141 4.34 -17.53 -8.07
N LYS A 142 3.35 -17.99 -7.31
CA LYS A 142 3.18 -19.39 -6.88
C LYS A 142 2.23 -20.20 -7.78
N GLY A 143 1.61 -19.58 -8.79
CA GLY A 143 0.66 -20.25 -9.68
C GLY A 143 -0.69 -20.58 -9.01
N VAL A 144 -1.05 -19.87 -7.95
CA VAL A 144 -2.33 -20.01 -7.24
C VAL A 144 -3.28 -18.93 -7.72
N PRO A 145 -4.48 -19.26 -8.23
CA PRO A 145 -5.45 -18.24 -8.64
C PRO A 145 -5.94 -17.41 -7.43
N ALA A 146 -6.13 -16.11 -7.66
CA ALA A 146 -6.69 -15.20 -6.67
C ALA A 146 -7.90 -14.45 -7.22
N VAL A 147 -8.96 -14.33 -6.42
CA VAL A 147 -10.15 -13.53 -6.74
C VAL A 147 -10.41 -12.50 -5.66
N ALA A 148 -10.99 -11.37 -6.01
CA ALA A 148 -11.33 -10.31 -5.06
C ALA A 148 -12.85 -10.15 -4.96
N ILE A 149 -13.41 -10.25 -3.74
CA ILE A 149 -14.79 -9.88 -3.43
C ILE A 149 -14.73 -8.48 -2.79
N VAL A 150 -15.37 -7.50 -3.41
CA VAL A 150 -15.19 -6.09 -3.08
C VAL A 150 -16.53 -5.36 -2.90
N GLY A 151 -16.55 -4.33 -2.06
CA GLY A 151 -17.75 -3.51 -1.89
C GLY A 151 -18.18 -2.82 -3.18
N GLY A 152 -17.22 -2.34 -3.98
CA GLY A 152 -17.50 -1.70 -5.26
C GLY A 152 -16.30 -1.66 -6.20
N MET A 153 -16.59 -1.34 -7.47
CA MET A 153 -15.58 -1.14 -8.51
C MET A 153 -15.58 0.32 -8.97
N GLY A 154 -14.40 0.90 -9.11
CA GLY A 154 -14.20 2.22 -9.72
C GLY A 154 -13.53 2.13 -11.08
N ASN A 155 -13.31 3.29 -11.70
CA ASN A 155 -12.61 3.36 -12.97
C ASN A 155 -11.19 2.80 -12.86
N GLY A 156 -10.79 1.97 -13.83
CA GLY A 156 -9.45 1.37 -13.88
C GLY A 156 -9.26 0.21 -12.90
N ALA A 157 -10.33 -0.35 -12.34
CA ALA A 157 -10.28 -1.52 -11.46
C ALA A 157 -9.66 -2.74 -12.15
N GLU A 158 -9.84 -2.86 -13.46
CA GLU A 158 -9.32 -3.94 -14.31
C GLU A 158 -7.79 -4.03 -14.30
N LYS A 159 -7.09 -2.96 -13.96
CA LYS A 159 -5.62 -2.97 -13.85
C LYS A 159 -5.10 -3.97 -12.80
N ILE A 160 -5.93 -4.36 -11.84
CA ILE A 160 -5.56 -5.33 -10.82
C ILE A 160 -5.27 -6.72 -11.41
N TYR A 161 -5.82 -7.03 -12.59
CA TYR A 161 -5.58 -8.31 -13.28
C TYR A 161 -4.10 -8.48 -13.67
N ASP A 162 -3.40 -7.39 -13.98
CA ASP A 162 -1.97 -7.41 -14.27
C ASP A 162 -1.15 -7.85 -13.05
N PHE A 163 -1.71 -7.66 -11.86
CA PHE A 163 -1.11 -7.99 -10.57
C PHE A 163 -1.54 -9.36 -10.02
N GLY A 164 -2.21 -10.19 -10.82
CA GLY A 164 -2.50 -11.59 -10.48
C GLY A 164 -3.81 -11.84 -9.76
N VAL A 165 -4.69 -10.83 -9.68
CA VAL A 165 -6.09 -11.06 -9.33
C VAL A 165 -6.82 -11.45 -10.61
N GLU A 166 -7.44 -12.63 -10.65
CA GLU A 166 -8.06 -13.18 -11.87
C GLU A 166 -9.50 -12.69 -12.07
N SER A 167 -10.19 -12.31 -11.01
CA SER A 167 -11.56 -11.82 -11.08
C SER A 167 -11.89 -10.87 -9.94
N ILE A 168 -12.74 -9.87 -10.24
CA ILE A 168 -13.29 -8.94 -9.25
C ILE A 168 -14.79 -9.17 -9.18
N ILE A 169 -15.30 -9.42 -7.97
CA ILE A 169 -16.71 -9.66 -7.72
C ILE A 169 -17.25 -8.56 -6.79
N PRO A 170 -18.03 -7.59 -7.31
CA PRO A 170 -18.66 -6.60 -6.45
C PRO A 170 -19.78 -7.23 -5.61
N THR A 171 -19.90 -6.79 -4.34
CA THR A 171 -20.94 -7.24 -3.45
C THR A 171 -22.30 -6.63 -3.82
N ILE A 172 -22.31 -5.39 -4.31
CA ILE A 172 -23.50 -4.67 -4.77
C ILE A 172 -24.15 -5.46 -5.91
N ASN A 173 -25.39 -5.88 -5.73
CA ASN A 173 -26.13 -6.75 -6.65
C ASN A 173 -27.28 -6.06 -7.38
N GLY A 174 -27.44 -4.75 -7.20
CA GLY A 174 -28.48 -3.93 -7.83
C GLY A 174 -28.19 -2.44 -7.62
N ALA A 175 -29.05 -1.59 -8.15
CA ALA A 175 -28.96 -0.16 -7.90
C ALA A 175 -29.37 0.14 -6.46
N MET A 176 -28.45 0.71 -5.69
CA MET A 176 -28.66 1.15 -4.32
C MET A 176 -27.69 2.29 -4.00
N ASP A 177 -27.98 3.11 -3.01
CA ASP A 177 -27.07 4.12 -2.54
C ASP A 177 -26.00 3.52 -1.61
N ILE A 178 -25.01 4.34 -1.25
CA ILE A 178 -23.89 3.88 -0.43
C ILE A 178 -24.33 3.58 1.01
N GLU A 179 -25.32 4.27 1.55
CA GLU A 179 -25.80 4.10 2.91
C GLU A 179 -26.50 2.73 3.02
N GLU A 180 -27.41 2.41 2.07
CA GLU A 180 -28.04 1.09 2.00
C GLU A 180 -27.00 -0.03 1.81
N ALA A 181 -25.99 0.19 0.94
CA ALA A 181 -24.94 -0.81 0.72
C ALA A 181 -24.11 -1.09 1.97
N LEU A 182 -23.82 -0.06 2.79
CA LEU A 182 -23.09 -0.21 4.04
C LEU A 182 -23.95 -0.88 5.14
N GLU A 183 -25.23 -0.53 5.25
CA GLU A 183 -26.15 -1.15 6.21
C GLU A 183 -26.33 -2.66 5.94
N ARG A 184 -26.32 -3.06 4.67
CA ARG A 184 -26.49 -4.45 4.23
C ARG A 184 -25.18 -5.14 3.88
N ALA A 185 -24.04 -4.61 4.29
CA ALA A 185 -22.72 -5.08 3.83
C ALA A 185 -22.52 -6.59 4.08
N GLU A 186 -22.90 -7.10 5.24
CA GLU A 186 -22.78 -8.53 5.59
C GLU A 186 -23.62 -9.41 4.68
N GLU A 187 -24.91 -9.06 4.48
CA GLU A 187 -25.83 -9.77 3.58
C GLU A 187 -25.30 -9.78 2.14
N LEU A 188 -24.89 -8.61 1.65
CA LEU A 188 -24.39 -8.45 0.29
C LEU A 188 -23.09 -9.23 0.07
N TYR A 189 -22.20 -9.25 1.07
CA TYR A 189 -20.97 -10.03 1.02
C TYR A 189 -21.26 -11.54 0.97
N ALA A 190 -22.14 -12.04 1.84
CA ALA A 190 -22.54 -13.45 1.87
C ALA A 190 -23.15 -13.89 0.52
N ASN A 191 -24.01 -13.05 -0.06
CA ASN A 191 -24.62 -13.29 -1.37
C ASN A 191 -23.57 -13.29 -2.50
N ALA A 192 -22.59 -12.40 -2.46
CA ALA A 192 -21.50 -12.35 -3.45
C ALA A 192 -20.62 -13.60 -3.36
N ALA A 193 -20.27 -14.01 -2.14
CA ALA A 193 -19.51 -15.23 -1.89
C ALA A 193 -20.27 -16.47 -2.42
N ASP A 194 -21.55 -16.64 -2.11
CA ASP A 194 -22.36 -17.77 -2.62
C ASP A 194 -22.36 -17.80 -4.17
N ARG A 195 -22.61 -16.66 -4.83
CA ARG A 195 -22.60 -16.58 -6.29
C ARG A 195 -21.21 -16.95 -6.87
N THR A 196 -20.15 -16.49 -6.23
CA THR A 196 -18.77 -16.78 -6.66
C THR A 196 -18.47 -18.27 -6.61
N PHE A 197 -18.76 -18.94 -5.49
CA PHE A 197 -18.51 -20.36 -5.35
C PHE A 197 -19.45 -21.22 -6.21
N ARG A 198 -20.67 -20.76 -6.48
CA ARG A 198 -21.54 -21.40 -7.49
C ARG A 198 -20.95 -21.34 -8.88
N MET A 199 -20.38 -20.21 -9.28
CA MET A 199 -19.74 -20.05 -10.60
C MET A 199 -18.48 -20.92 -10.72
N ILE A 200 -17.64 -20.98 -9.67
CA ILE A 200 -16.48 -21.90 -9.62
C ILE A 200 -16.93 -23.34 -9.82
N ARG A 201 -17.98 -23.78 -9.12
CA ARG A 201 -18.53 -25.13 -9.27
C ARG A 201 -19.05 -25.42 -10.69
N VAL A 202 -19.63 -24.42 -11.36
CA VAL A 202 -20.00 -24.55 -12.80
C VAL A 202 -18.75 -24.74 -13.63
N GLY A 203 -17.71 -23.91 -13.43
CA GLY A 203 -16.43 -24.05 -14.12
C GLY A 203 -15.80 -25.43 -13.99
N MET A 204 -15.88 -26.04 -12.80
CA MET A 204 -15.36 -27.41 -12.56
C MET A 204 -16.15 -28.50 -13.32
N GLN A 205 -17.34 -28.21 -13.82
CA GLN A 205 -18.16 -29.13 -14.60
C GLN A 205 -17.98 -28.95 -16.11
N LEU A 206 -17.32 -27.88 -16.55
CA LEU A 206 -17.00 -27.69 -17.97
C LEU A 206 -15.89 -28.64 -18.40
N LYS A 207 -16.05 -29.25 -19.57
CA LYS A 207 -15.09 -30.20 -20.16
C LYS A 207 -14.14 -29.48 -21.13
#